data_fe9b18831bdca73eb1e547d4a52f385e
#
_entry.id   fe9b18831bdca73eb1e547d4a52f385e
#
_cell.length_a   1.000
_cell.length_b   1.000
_cell.length_c   1.000
_cell.angle_alpha   90.00
_cell.angle_beta   90.00
_cell.angle_gamma   90.00
#
_symmetry.space_group_name_H-M   'P 1'
#
loop_
_entity.id
_entity.type
_entity.pdbx_description
1 polymer ?
#
loop_
_entity_poly.entity_id
_entity_poly.type
_entity_poly.pdbx_seq_one_letter_code
_entity_poly.pdbx_strand_id
1 'polypeptide(L)'
;MNPERRYNVLKYEISFTPDFENKSIRGSNTITYLDSGNAVIQIDLQLPLEIDSIIQDNHLLTFKREGNAFHVETPDKDRAKKNCLVCQRKITVFYHGNPQIAVKPPWGGGFIFDRDSLGRPWISVACEGAGASVWYPCKDYLGDEPDSGASLTIIAPDSLVAIGNGRLIKKFKPSKGVTSWTWAVVNPINNYDIIPYIGKYAYFAHTYYGQKGNLQCGFWVLDYDLQKAKKHFTVVDSMLSCFEYWFGPYPFYEDGYKLVQAPYLGMEHQSNIAYGNHFRQGYDGIDLSGTGWGLKWDFMVVHESGHEWFGNNITCKDIADEWIHESFTSYSETLYTGNYFGRSAGDAYCIGCRKNIENKNPIIEYYGVNHEPEGTDEYYKGANMIHTIRQVIHNDELFRRILRGLNQNFYHQTVTATDIQNYINKISGIDFTPVFNQYLRDTLIPVLEYKFEDKNVLYRWANCHPDFNMPIRVDINGERWLKPTTEWKKERLQNQAGRILLIDKNFYVEQKNLSAQP
;
A
#
# COMPACT_ATOMS: atom_id res chain seq x y z
N MET A 1 23.24 3.32 0.78
CA MET A 1 22.88 2.30 1.81
C MET A 1 24.14 1.98 2.63
N ASN A 2 24.02 2.01 3.95
CA ASN A 2 25.10 1.61 4.86
C ASN A 2 25.60 0.20 4.51
N PRO A 3 26.94 -0.07 4.42
CA PRO A 3 27.47 -1.39 4.13
C PRO A 3 26.92 -2.51 5.03
N GLU A 4 26.64 -2.23 6.30
CA GLU A 4 26.11 -3.19 7.27
C GLU A 4 24.66 -3.63 6.99
N ARG A 5 23.93 -2.90 6.13
CA ARG A 5 22.60 -3.23 5.66
C ARG A 5 22.57 -3.91 4.27
N ARG A 6 23.73 -4.23 3.68
CA ARG A 6 23.85 -4.82 2.33
C ARG A 6 23.65 -6.34 2.29
N TYR A 7 23.04 -6.94 3.30
CA TYR A 7 22.64 -8.34 3.26
C TYR A 7 21.19 -8.43 2.74
N ASN A 8 20.86 -9.53 2.06
CA ASN A 8 19.50 -9.80 1.56
C ASN A 8 18.79 -10.76 2.51
N VAL A 9 17.62 -10.40 2.97
CA VAL A 9 16.81 -11.28 3.85
C VAL A 9 16.04 -12.27 2.98
N LEU A 10 16.17 -13.56 3.31
CA LEU A 10 15.44 -14.63 2.64
C LEU A 10 14.18 -15.04 3.40
N LYS A 11 14.20 -15.00 4.73
CA LYS A 11 13.06 -15.44 5.55
C LYS A 11 13.13 -14.90 6.97
N TYR A 12 11.96 -14.56 7.54
CA TYR A 12 11.75 -14.36 8.97
C TYR A 12 10.98 -15.54 9.58
N GLU A 13 11.42 -16.01 10.77
CA GLU A 13 10.71 -16.99 11.57
C GLU A 13 10.52 -16.39 12.98
N ILE A 14 9.40 -15.67 13.15
CA ILE A 14 9.10 -14.90 14.36
C ILE A 14 8.29 -15.77 15.32
N SER A 15 8.63 -15.72 16.61
CA SER A 15 7.85 -16.33 17.69
C SER A 15 7.73 -15.36 18.84
N PHE A 16 6.52 -15.13 19.37
CA PHE A 16 6.35 -14.26 20.52
C PHE A 16 5.18 -14.65 21.42
N THR A 17 5.24 -14.17 22.65
CA THR A 17 4.20 -14.29 23.67
C THR A 17 3.90 -12.90 24.19
N PRO A 18 2.68 -12.38 24.03
CA PRO A 18 2.27 -11.13 24.63
C PRO A 18 1.88 -11.32 26.10
N ASP A 19 2.21 -10.35 26.93
CA ASP A 19 1.68 -10.19 28.27
C ASP A 19 0.71 -8.99 28.25
N PHE A 20 -0.57 -9.27 28.30
CA PHE A 20 -1.61 -8.25 28.20
C PHE A 20 -1.63 -7.32 29.41
N GLU A 21 -1.40 -7.88 30.63
CA GLU A 21 -1.47 -7.13 31.87
C GLU A 21 -0.31 -6.13 32.00
N ASN A 22 0.90 -6.57 31.66
CA ASN A 22 2.10 -5.74 31.70
C ASN A 22 2.36 -4.96 30.41
N LYS A 23 1.53 -5.14 29.37
CA LYS A 23 1.69 -4.56 28.03
C LYS A 23 3.10 -4.80 27.49
N SER A 24 3.60 -6.01 27.65
CA SER A 24 4.94 -6.40 27.23
C SER A 24 4.91 -7.60 26.29
N ILE A 25 6.00 -7.82 25.58
CA ILE A 25 6.21 -8.96 24.70
C ILE A 25 7.54 -9.59 24.98
N ARG A 26 7.63 -10.90 24.73
CA ARG A 26 8.89 -11.66 24.69
C ARG A 26 8.86 -12.54 23.47
N GLY A 27 9.96 -12.57 22.73
CA GLY A 27 10.00 -13.36 21.52
C GLY A 27 11.40 -13.65 21.00
N SER A 28 11.40 -14.24 19.82
CA SER A 28 12.60 -14.45 19.02
C SER A 28 12.26 -14.26 17.54
N ASN A 29 13.23 -13.78 16.77
CA ASN A 29 13.16 -13.84 15.32
C ASN A 29 14.40 -14.56 14.79
N THR A 30 14.19 -15.61 14.00
CA THR A 30 15.26 -16.27 13.26
C THR A 30 15.28 -15.71 11.85
N ILE A 31 16.38 -15.01 11.53
CA ILE A 31 16.60 -14.34 10.25
C ILE A 31 17.49 -15.22 9.38
N THR A 32 16.95 -15.69 8.26
CA THR A 32 17.74 -16.35 7.21
C THR A 32 18.09 -15.29 6.17
N TYR A 33 19.40 -15.14 5.86
CA TYR A 33 19.86 -14.08 4.96
C TYR A 33 21.03 -14.54 4.09
N LEU A 34 21.26 -13.83 2.99
CA LEU A 34 22.45 -13.96 2.15
C LEU A 34 23.52 -12.99 2.67
N ASP A 35 24.62 -13.56 3.16
CA ASP A 35 25.78 -12.80 3.61
C ASP A 35 26.61 -12.33 2.41
N SER A 36 26.74 -11.02 2.26
CA SER A 36 27.57 -10.39 1.22
C SER A 36 29.04 -10.19 1.63
N GLY A 37 29.45 -10.83 2.73
CA GLY A 37 30.84 -10.78 3.21
C GLY A 37 31.12 -9.67 4.22
N ASN A 38 30.09 -9.08 4.86
CA ASN A 38 30.26 -8.08 5.91
C ASN A 38 30.65 -8.71 7.26
N ALA A 39 31.62 -8.10 7.95
CA ALA A 39 32.00 -8.53 9.31
C ALA A 39 30.97 -8.12 10.36
N VAL A 40 30.16 -7.11 10.04
CA VAL A 40 29.11 -6.57 10.90
C VAL A 40 27.85 -6.45 10.08
N ILE A 41 26.72 -6.86 10.65
CA ILE A 41 25.39 -6.63 10.10
C ILE A 41 24.58 -5.77 11.07
N GLN A 42 23.70 -4.91 10.51
CA GLN A 42 22.78 -4.10 11.28
C GLN A 42 21.42 -4.80 11.38
N ILE A 43 20.90 -4.92 12.60
CA ILE A 43 19.53 -5.34 12.91
C ILE A 43 18.86 -4.17 13.63
N ASP A 44 17.64 -3.87 13.28
CA ASP A 44 16.88 -2.77 13.86
C ASP A 44 15.88 -3.32 14.90
N LEU A 45 15.79 -2.68 16.06
CA LEU A 45 14.78 -2.90 17.09
C LEU A 45 14.62 -1.60 17.89
N GLN A 46 13.41 -1.03 17.87
CA GLN A 46 13.18 0.27 18.47
C GLN A 46 13.05 0.19 19.99
N LEU A 47 13.51 1.27 20.63
CA LEU A 47 13.26 1.47 22.06
C LEU A 47 11.74 1.51 22.34
N PRO A 48 11.28 0.99 23.48
CA PRO A 48 12.08 0.46 24.61
C PRO A 48 12.33 -1.05 24.61
N LEU A 49 12.17 -1.72 23.45
CA LEU A 49 12.49 -3.16 23.35
C LEU A 49 14.00 -3.39 23.44
N GLU A 50 14.40 -4.54 24.03
CA GLU A 50 15.78 -4.93 24.27
C GLU A 50 16.10 -6.29 23.65
N ILE A 51 17.31 -6.46 23.12
CA ILE A 51 17.84 -7.75 22.69
C ILE A 51 18.50 -8.45 23.88
N ASP A 52 18.04 -9.65 24.18
CA ASP A 52 18.62 -10.52 25.24
C ASP A 52 19.90 -11.18 24.74
N SER A 53 19.87 -11.75 23.56
CA SER A 53 20.98 -12.46 22.95
C SER A 53 20.80 -12.67 21.46
N ILE A 54 21.89 -12.85 20.74
CA ILE A 54 21.93 -13.21 19.32
C ILE A 54 22.77 -14.46 19.16
N ILE A 55 22.24 -15.48 18.50
CA ILE A 55 22.88 -16.79 18.33
C ILE A 55 23.02 -17.11 16.84
N GLN A 56 24.22 -17.51 16.42
CA GLN A 56 24.49 -18.08 15.10
C GLN A 56 25.32 -19.38 15.29
N ASP A 57 24.90 -20.46 14.64
CA ASP A 57 25.60 -21.75 14.66
C ASP A 57 25.93 -22.23 16.09
N ASN A 58 24.98 -22.08 17.02
CA ASN A 58 25.12 -22.35 18.46
C ASN A 58 26.17 -21.49 19.19
N HIS A 59 26.63 -20.40 18.61
CA HIS A 59 27.54 -19.44 19.23
C HIS A 59 26.82 -18.14 19.55
N LEU A 60 27.05 -17.60 20.73
CA LEU A 60 26.61 -16.29 21.14
C LEU A 60 27.42 -15.22 20.38
N LEU A 61 26.73 -14.29 19.73
CA LEU A 61 27.36 -13.17 19.02
C LEU A 61 27.46 -11.94 19.92
N THR A 62 28.51 -11.14 19.69
CA THR A 62 28.65 -9.81 20.28
C THR A 62 27.89 -8.79 19.42
N PHE A 63 27.31 -7.82 20.10
CA PHE A 63 26.62 -6.71 19.44
C PHE A 63 26.72 -5.42 20.25
N LYS A 64 26.59 -4.29 19.55
CA LYS A 64 26.54 -2.95 20.15
C LYS A 64 25.26 -2.27 19.69
N ARG A 65 24.54 -1.64 20.62
CA ARG A 65 23.36 -0.83 20.31
C ARG A 65 23.74 0.63 20.10
N GLU A 66 23.23 1.23 19.02
CA GLU A 66 23.27 2.68 18.76
C GLU A 66 21.86 3.16 18.38
N GLY A 67 21.13 3.75 19.33
CA GLY A 67 19.71 4.09 19.16
C GLY A 67 18.85 2.83 18.91
N ASN A 68 18.22 2.75 17.76
CA ASN A 68 17.40 1.64 17.33
C ASN A 68 18.21 0.56 16.56
N ALA A 69 19.44 0.84 16.18
CA ALA A 69 20.29 -0.06 15.42
C ALA A 69 21.17 -0.94 16.35
N PHE A 70 21.26 -2.21 16.05
CA PHE A 70 22.15 -3.18 16.68
C PHE A 70 23.20 -3.64 15.66
N HIS A 71 24.46 -3.32 15.90
CA HIS A 71 25.60 -3.72 15.10
C HIS A 71 26.10 -5.05 15.59
N VAL A 72 25.88 -6.10 14.83
CA VAL A 72 26.13 -7.51 15.21
C VAL A 72 27.41 -7.99 14.54
N GLU A 73 28.39 -8.40 15.30
CA GLU A 73 29.64 -8.97 14.79
C GLU A 73 29.40 -10.41 14.33
N THR A 74 29.57 -10.68 13.03
CA THR A 74 29.39 -12.01 12.43
C THR A 74 30.76 -12.70 12.31
N PRO A 75 30.93 -13.93 12.84
CA PRO A 75 32.22 -14.60 12.87
C PRO A 75 32.71 -14.99 11.47
N ASP A 76 33.98 -14.72 11.22
CA ASP A 76 34.69 -14.92 9.95
C ASP A 76 35.15 -16.40 9.70
N LYS A 77 34.66 -17.36 10.51
CA LYS A 77 35.19 -18.73 10.53
C LYS A 77 35.13 -19.49 9.20
N ASP A 78 34.26 -19.09 8.28
CA ASP A 78 34.08 -19.77 7.01
C ASP A 78 34.56 -18.98 5.78
N ARG A 79 34.91 -17.71 5.93
CA ARG A 79 35.44 -16.88 4.83
C ARG A 79 36.76 -17.43 4.28
N ALA A 80 37.60 -17.95 5.18
CA ALA A 80 38.91 -18.51 4.82
C ALA A 80 38.85 -19.92 4.20
N LYS A 81 37.72 -20.64 4.32
CA LYS A 81 37.63 -22.07 3.95
C LYS A 81 36.85 -22.38 2.66
N LYS A 82 36.07 -21.46 2.11
CA LYS A 82 35.29 -21.72 0.87
C LYS A 82 35.25 -20.50 -0.02
N ASN A 83 35.41 -20.72 -1.32
CA ASN A 83 35.11 -19.81 -2.43
C ASN A 83 33.62 -19.37 -2.49
N CYS A 84 32.99 -19.05 -1.37
CA CYS A 84 31.60 -18.64 -1.31
C CYS A 84 31.55 -17.12 -1.29
N LEU A 85 31.28 -16.53 -2.45
CA LEU A 85 31.12 -15.07 -2.60
C LEU A 85 29.81 -14.59 -1.93
N VAL A 86 28.78 -15.46 -1.84
CA VAL A 86 27.50 -15.19 -1.18
C VAL A 86 27.05 -16.47 -0.47
N CYS A 87 26.96 -16.45 0.86
CA CYS A 87 26.56 -17.63 1.65
C CYS A 87 25.26 -17.37 2.39
N GLN A 88 24.36 -18.35 2.37
CA GLN A 88 23.18 -18.33 3.23
C GLN A 88 23.60 -18.53 4.68
N ARG A 89 23.12 -17.64 5.55
CA ARG A 89 23.35 -17.65 7.00
C ARG A 89 22.03 -17.61 7.74
N LYS A 90 22.06 -18.00 9.01
CA LYS A 90 20.91 -18.00 9.89
C LYS A 90 21.29 -17.52 11.28
N ILE A 91 20.65 -16.47 11.76
CA ILE A 91 20.82 -15.95 13.12
C ILE A 91 19.48 -15.94 13.84
N THR A 92 19.49 -16.17 15.15
CA THR A 92 18.31 -16.05 16.01
C THR A 92 18.53 -14.94 17.03
N VAL A 93 17.64 -13.98 17.03
CA VAL A 93 17.63 -12.82 17.93
C VAL A 93 16.54 -13.04 18.97
N PHE A 94 16.89 -13.07 20.25
CA PHE A 94 15.95 -13.13 21.37
C PHE A 94 15.75 -11.73 21.92
N TYR A 95 14.50 -11.35 22.20
CA TYR A 95 14.16 -9.99 22.63
C TYR A 95 12.98 -9.96 23.57
N HIS A 96 12.87 -8.87 24.33
CA HIS A 96 11.74 -8.63 25.23
C HIS A 96 11.54 -7.13 25.47
N GLY A 97 10.46 -6.79 26.15
CA GLY A 97 10.19 -5.47 26.68
C GLY A 97 8.76 -4.99 26.44
N ASN A 98 8.54 -3.72 26.71
CA ASN A 98 7.26 -3.05 26.44
C ASN A 98 7.37 -2.37 25.08
N PRO A 99 6.69 -2.83 24.02
CA PRO A 99 6.79 -2.18 22.71
C PRO A 99 6.19 -0.78 22.75
N GLN A 100 6.56 0.06 21.80
CA GLN A 100 5.91 1.35 21.60
C GLN A 100 4.42 1.14 21.36
N ILE A 101 3.58 1.81 22.15
CA ILE A 101 2.12 1.72 22.03
C ILE A 101 1.63 2.67 20.96
N ALA A 102 0.78 2.17 20.07
CA ALA A 102 0.12 2.99 19.06
C ALA A 102 -0.75 4.08 19.71
N VAL A 103 -0.61 5.32 19.24
CA VAL A 103 -1.36 6.46 19.78
C VAL A 103 -2.68 6.67 19.02
N LYS A 104 -2.64 6.56 17.70
CA LYS A 104 -3.78 6.74 16.81
C LYS A 104 -3.65 5.77 15.60
N PRO A 105 -3.82 4.44 15.81
CA PRO A 105 -3.67 3.49 14.73
C PRO A 105 -4.74 3.66 13.64
N PRO A 106 -4.42 3.40 12.36
CA PRO A 106 -3.10 2.94 11.89
C PRO A 106 -2.04 4.05 11.80
N TRP A 107 -2.37 5.32 11.62
CA TRP A 107 -1.47 6.44 11.34
C TRP A 107 -0.43 6.75 12.44
N GLY A 108 -0.80 6.67 13.69
CA GLY A 108 0.13 6.75 14.82
C GLY A 108 0.48 5.35 15.30
N GLY A 109 1.32 4.66 14.52
CA GLY A 109 1.60 3.23 14.63
C GLY A 109 2.26 2.78 15.93
N GLY A 110 2.33 1.45 16.08
CA GLY A 110 2.88 0.75 17.24
C GLY A 110 2.10 -0.51 17.61
N PHE A 111 2.38 -1.03 18.78
CA PHE A 111 1.69 -2.19 19.34
C PHE A 111 0.37 -1.77 20.01
N ILE A 112 -0.69 -2.56 19.85
CA ILE A 112 -2.03 -2.23 20.31
C ILE A 112 -2.46 -3.29 21.34
N PHE A 113 -2.64 -2.87 22.61
CA PHE A 113 -3.23 -3.66 23.67
C PHE A 113 -4.59 -3.05 24.01
N ASP A 114 -5.62 -3.47 23.30
CA ASP A 114 -6.97 -2.95 23.43
C ASP A 114 -7.93 -4.01 24.03
N ARG A 115 -9.17 -3.61 24.23
CA ARG A 115 -10.26 -4.48 24.67
C ARG A 115 -11.45 -4.35 23.73
N ASP A 116 -12.06 -5.47 23.41
CA ASP A 116 -13.31 -5.45 22.66
C ASP A 116 -14.49 -4.87 23.50
N SER A 117 -15.65 -4.70 22.89
CA SER A 117 -16.83 -4.13 23.54
C SER A 117 -17.34 -4.92 24.76
N LEU A 118 -16.87 -6.15 24.94
CA LEU A 118 -17.14 -7.00 26.12
C LEU A 118 -16.00 -6.99 27.14
N GLY A 119 -15.00 -6.12 26.96
CA GLY A 119 -13.86 -5.96 27.87
C GLY A 119 -12.78 -7.04 27.74
N ARG A 120 -12.82 -7.89 26.70
CA ARG A 120 -11.87 -9.00 26.49
C ARG A 120 -10.63 -8.48 25.74
N PRO A 121 -9.45 -9.10 25.95
CA PRO A 121 -8.22 -8.69 25.25
C PRO A 121 -8.36 -8.69 23.73
N TRP A 122 -7.89 -7.61 23.11
CA TRP A 122 -7.86 -7.43 21.66
C TRP A 122 -6.52 -6.79 21.28
N ILE A 123 -5.64 -7.57 20.66
CA ILE A 123 -4.25 -7.20 20.37
C ILE A 123 -4.05 -7.16 18.86
N SER A 124 -3.32 -6.17 18.38
CA SER A 124 -2.81 -6.08 17.02
C SER A 124 -1.56 -5.18 16.98
N VAL A 125 -1.06 -4.94 15.79
CA VAL A 125 0.01 -3.97 15.49
C VAL A 125 -0.40 -3.20 14.23
N ALA A 126 0.03 -1.95 14.10
CA ALA A 126 0.04 -1.18 12.88
C ALA A 126 1.38 -0.43 12.85
N CYS A 127 2.19 -0.59 11.81
CA CYS A 127 3.57 -0.10 11.88
C CYS A 127 4.17 0.34 10.55
N GLU A 128 3.39 0.67 9.52
CA GLU A 128 3.92 1.10 8.22
C GLU A 128 4.91 2.25 8.39
N GLY A 129 4.48 3.44 8.75
CA GLY A 129 5.37 4.58 8.94
C GLY A 129 6.26 4.52 10.17
N ALA A 130 5.84 3.79 11.21
CA ALA A 130 6.65 3.59 12.41
C ALA A 130 7.83 2.61 12.20
N GLY A 131 7.72 1.72 11.21
CA GLY A 131 8.65 0.62 10.93
C GLY A 131 8.35 -0.64 11.74
N ALA A 132 8.61 -1.79 11.14
CA ALA A 132 8.37 -3.12 11.75
C ALA A 132 9.18 -3.36 13.02
N SER A 133 10.33 -2.72 13.15
CA SER A 133 11.20 -2.83 14.32
C SER A 133 10.60 -2.27 15.61
N VAL A 134 9.41 -1.66 15.58
CA VAL A 134 8.65 -1.28 16.80
C VAL A 134 8.20 -2.49 17.60
N TRP A 135 8.15 -3.71 17.03
CA TRP A 135 7.67 -4.88 17.75
C TRP A 135 8.50 -6.16 17.60
N TYR A 136 9.34 -6.26 16.55
CA TYR A 136 10.28 -7.40 16.42
C TYR A 136 11.59 -6.97 15.75
N PRO A 137 12.73 -7.64 16.06
CA PRO A 137 14.02 -7.31 15.46
C PRO A 137 14.05 -7.74 13.99
N CYS A 138 14.36 -6.83 13.08
CA CYS A 138 14.39 -7.07 11.63
C CYS A 138 15.42 -6.16 10.93
N LYS A 139 15.54 -6.30 9.62
CA LYS A 139 16.10 -5.29 8.74
C LYS A 139 14.96 -4.36 8.33
N ASP A 140 14.80 -3.26 9.05
CA ASP A 140 13.69 -2.33 8.83
C ASP A 140 13.93 -1.45 7.61
N TYR A 141 13.57 -1.97 6.43
CA TYR A 141 13.77 -1.33 5.13
C TYR A 141 12.76 -1.86 4.11
N LEU A 142 11.92 -0.98 3.57
CA LEU A 142 10.85 -1.34 2.62
C LEU A 142 11.37 -2.04 1.35
N GLY A 143 12.56 -1.67 0.89
CA GLY A 143 13.15 -2.20 -0.34
C GLY A 143 13.76 -3.60 -0.21
N ASP A 144 13.59 -4.32 0.93
CA ASP A 144 14.12 -5.67 1.15
C ASP A 144 13.06 -6.55 1.81
N GLU A 145 12.25 -7.19 0.99
CA GLU A 145 11.27 -8.19 1.41
C GLU A 145 11.92 -9.57 1.52
N PRO A 146 11.60 -10.37 2.56
CA PRO A 146 12.12 -11.73 2.63
C PRO A 146 11.64 -12.60 1.45
N ASP A 147 12.56 -12.98 0.56
CA ASP A 147 12.28 -13.68 -0.71
C ASP A 147 11.45 -14.97 -0.56
N SER A 148 11.54 -15.64 0.59
CA SER A 148 10.87 -16.90 0.92
C SER A 148 9.79 -16.71 1.99
N GLY A 149 9.29 -15.49 2.13
CA GLY A 149 8.22 -15.14 3.03
C GLY A 149 8.59 -15.16 4.51
N ALA A 150 7.59 -15.40 5.35
CA ALA A 150 7.74 -15.36 6.79
C ALA A 150 6.86 -16.39 7.50
N SER A 151 7.22 -16.73 8.74
CA SER A 151 6.34 -17.44 9.65
C SER A 151 6.20 -16.70 10.97
N LEU A 152 4.99 -16.69 11.51
CA LEU A 152 4.66 -16.03 12.77
C LEU A 152 4.03 -17.04 13.72
N THR A 153 4.73 -17.36 14.81
CA THR A 153 4.25 -18.21 15.90
C THR A 153 3.81 -17.34 17.07
N ILE A 154 2.53 -17.42 17.40
CA ILE A 154 1.91 -16.64 18.47
C ILE A 154 1.50 -17.59 19.59
N ILE A 155 1.95 -17.33 20.80
CA ILE A 155 1.61 -18.12 22.00
C ILE A 155 0.61 -17.29 22.82
N ALA A 156 -0.64 -17.72 22.86
CA ALA A 156 -1.72 -16.97 23.48
C ALA A 156 -2.57 -17.86 24.42
N PRO A 157 -3.33 -17.29 25.37
CA PRO A 157 -4.27 -18.02 26.20
C PRO A 157 -5.27 -18.84 25.40
N ASP A 158 -5.66 -20.04 25.88
CA ASP A 158 -6.65 -20.94 25.25
C ASP A 158 -8.02 -20.28 25.00
N SER A 159 -8.33 -19.22 25.75
CA SER A 159 -9.57 -18.45 25.61
C SER A 159 -9.61 -17.54 24.38
N LEU A 160 -8.47 -17.28 23.74
CA LEU A 160 -8.30 -16.39 22.59
C LEU A 160 -7.86 -17.16 21.35
N VAL A 161 -8.03 -16.54 20.21
CA VAL A 161 -7.54 -17.01 18.91
C VAL A 161 -6.44 -16.05 18.47
N ALA A 162 -5.36 -16.62 17.93
CA ALA A 162 -4.27 -15.84 17.36
C ALA A 162 -4.14 -16.07 15.84
N ILE A 163 -4.04 -14.99 15.07
CA ILE A 163 -4.08 -14.97 13.63
C ILE A 163 -2.82 -14.25 13.12
N GLY A 164 -2.24 -14.73 12.04
CA GLY A 164 -1.14 -14.11 11.32
C GLY A 164 -1.36 -14.17 9.81
N ASN A 165 -0.41 -13.67 9.05
CA ASN A 165 -0.42 -13.66 7.59
C ASN A 165 -0.38 -15.08 7.00
N GLY A 166 -0.93 -15.26 5.80
CA GLY A 166 -0.86 -16.53 5.07
C GLY A 166 -1.72 -17.64 5.65
N ARG A 167 -1.17 -18.85 5.75
CA ARG A 167 -1.89 -20.05 6.15
C ARG A 167 -1.54 -20.50 7.57
N LEU A 168 -2.53 -21.01 8.30
CA LEU A 168 -2.27 -21.72 9.57
C LEU A 168 -1.61 -23.05 9.27
N ILE A 169 -0.33 -23.17 9.60
CA ILE A 169 0.47 -24.39 9.32
C ILE A 169 0.62 -25.29 10.54
N LYS A 170 0.48 -24.74 11.76
CA LYS A 170 0.59 -25.53 12.99
C LYS A 170 -0.21 -24.91 14.13
N LYS A 171 -0.87 -25.77 14.90
CA LYS A 171 -1.56 -25.41 16.14
C LYS A 171 -1.40 -26.50 17.16
N PHE A 172 -0.92 -26.17 18.37
CA PHE A 172 -0.78 -27.13 19.46
C PHE A 172 -0.79 -26.43 20.82
N LYS A 173 -0.90 -27.23 21.91
CA LYS A 173 -0.87 -26.73 23.28
C LYS A 173 0.48 -27.03 23.91
N PRO A 174 1.39 -26.04 24.04
CA PRO A 174 2.69 -26.27 24.68
C PRO A 174 2.57 -26.54 26.18
N SER A 175 1.55 -25.97 26.83
CA SER A 175 1.23 -26.17 28.24
C SER A 175 -0.26 -25.97 28.49
N LYS A 176 -0.73 -26.28 29.72
CA LYS A 176 -2.12 -26.06 30.12
C LYS A 176 -2.46 -24.56 30.10
N GLY A 177 -3.56 -24.21 29.49
CA GLY A 177 -4.06 -22.84 29.45
C GLY A 177 -3.53 -21.99 28.29
N VAL A 178 -2.64 -22.54 27.45
CA VAL A 178 -1.97 -21.79 26.36
C VAL A 178 -2.02 -22.57 25.04
N THR A 179 -2.27 -21.89 23.96
CA THR A 179 -2.21 -22.43 22.59
C THR A 179 -1.16 -21.69 21.78
N SER A 180 -0.36 -22.42 21.03
CA SER A 180 0.60 -21.93 20.04
C SER A 180 -0.03 -22.04 18.64
N TRP A 181 0.00 -20.94 17.89
CA TRP A 181 -0.52 -20.81 16.54
C TRP A 181 0.63 -20.39 15.63
N THR A 182 0.97 -21.19 14.61
CA THR A 182 1.99 -20.83 13.62
C THR A 182 1.33 -20.62 12.27
N TRP A 183 1.45 -19.42 11.77
CA TRP A 183 1.02 -18.98 10.44
C TRP A 183 2.23 -18.78 9.54
N ALA A 184 2.07 -18.93 8.23
CA ALA A 184 3.15 -18.69 7.28
C ALA A 184 2.64 -18.16 5.95
N VAL A 185 3.42 -17.26 5.37
CA VAL A 185 3.37 -16.86 3.98
C VAL A 185 4.56 -17.48 3.24
N VAL A 186 4.34 -17.85 1.97
CA VAL A 186 5.39 -18.41 1.11
C VAL A 186 5.87 -17.41 0.06
N ASN A 187 5.08 -16.37 -0.19
CA ASN A 187 5.44 -15.28 -1.08
C ASN A 187 6.28 -14.23 -0.33
N PRO A 188 7.06 -13.41 -1.03
CA PRO A 188 7.68 -12.21 -0.44
C PRO A 188 6.64 -11.36 0.29
N ILE A 189 7.03 -10.75 1.39
CA ILE A 189 6.15 -9.93 2.23
C ILE A 189 6.94 -8.78 2.84
N ASN A 190 6.39 -7.56 2.81
CA ASN A 190 7.04 -6.45 3.46
C ASN A 190 7.05 -6.61 4.99
N ASN A 191 8.06 -6.05 5.63
CA ASN A 191 8.25 -6.21 7.09
C ASN A 191 7.08 -5.67 7.89
N TYR A 192 6.52 -4.53 7.52
CA TYR A 192 5.40 -3.90 8.24
C TYR A 192 4.09 -4.70 8.12
N ASP A 193 3.98 -5.55 7.11
CA ASP A 193 2.82 -6.42 6.88
C ASP A 193 2.76 -7.65 7.79
N ILE A 194 3.89 -8.05 8.39
CA ILE A 194 3.94 -9.24 9.25
C ILE A 194 3.30 -8.90 10.60
N ILE A 195 1.99 -9.18 10.74
CA ILE A 195 1.17 -8.66 11.84
C ILE A 195 0.38 -9.76 12.56
N PRO A 196 0.41 -9.78 13.91
CA PRO A 196 -0.47 -10.60 14.74
C PRO A 196 -1.82 -9.93 15.00
N TYR A 197 -2.88 -10.74 15.05
CA TYR A 197 -4.16 -10.38 15.67
C TYR A 197 -4.51 -11.39 16.74
N ILE A 198 -4.85 -10.95 17.94
CA ILE A 198 -5.23 -11.82 19.06
C ILE A 198 -6.52 -11.28 19.68
N GLY A 199 -7.55 -12.14 19.74
CA GLY A 199 -8.84 -11.74 20.28
C GLY A 199 -9.81 -12.92 20.40
N LYS A 200 -11.04 -12.63 20.78
CA LYS A 200 -12.10 -13.64 20.83
C LYS A 200 -12.78 -13.78 19.46
N TYR A 201 -12.05 -14.31 18.50
CA TYR A 201 -12.49 -14.43 17.13
C TYR A 201 -13.35 -15.67 16.87
N ALA A 202 -14.34 -15.50 15.98
CA ALA A 202 -15.03 -16.54 15.25
C ALA A 202 -14.56 -16.54 13.79
N TYR A 203 -14.66 -17.67 13.13
CA TYR A 203 -14.17 -17.89 11.76
C TYR A 203 -15.27 -18.38 10.84
N PHE A 204 -15.26 -17.87 9.62
CA PHE A 204 -15.95 -18.47 8.47
C PHE A 204 -15.13 -18.26 7.20
N ALA A 205 -15.43 -19.03 6.17
CA ALA A 205 -14.68 -18.96 4.91
C ALA A 205 -15.57 -19.36 3.74
N HIS A 206 -15.16 -18.95 2.55
CA HIS A 206 -15.66 -19.50 1.30
C HIS A 206 -14.52 -19.59 0.28
N THR A 207 -14.80 -20.21 -0.87
CA THR A 207 -13.86 -20.29 -1.99
C THR A 207 -14.31 -19.34 -3.09
N TYR A 208 -13.46 -18.41 -3.46
CA TYR A 208 -13.62 -17.60 -4.66
C TYR A 208 -12.98 -18.32 -5.86
N TYR A 209 -13.70 -18.38 -6.97
CA TYR A 209 -13.24 -19.01 -8.22
C TYR A 209 -12.67 -17.94 -9.15
N GLY A 210 -11.41 -17.61 -8.99
CA GLY A 210 -10.75 -16.54 -9.69
C GLY A 210 -9.89 -16.99 -10.88
N GLN A 211 -9.06 -16.08 -11.40
CA GLN A 211 -8.31 -16.30 -12.65
C GLN A 211 -7.21 -17.37 -12.54
N LYS A 212 -6.63 -17.59 -11.35
CA LYS A 212 -5.65 -18.67 -11.10
C LYS A 212 -6.28 -19.92 -10.45
N GLY A 213 -7.60 -20.01 -10.38
CA GLY A 213 -8.33 -21.12 -9.78
C GLY A 213 -8.96 -20.80 -8.44
N ASN A 214 -8.91 -21.72 -7.48
CA ASN A 214 -9.58 -21.61 -6.20
C ASN A 214 -8.78 -20.75 -5.22
N LEU A 215 -9.31 -19.59 -4.84
CA LEU A 215 -8.78 -18.75 -3.78
C LEU A 215 -9.59 -18.98 -2.49
N GLN A 216 -8.93 -19.37 -1.41
CA GLN A 216 -9.57 -19.47 -0.11
C GLN A 216 -9.67 -18.08 0.52
N CYS A 217 -10.90 -17.64 0.78
CA CYS A 217 -11.21 -16.40 1.47
C CYS A 217 -11.63 -16.71 2.91
N GLY A 218 -10.83 -16.26 3.86
CA GLY A 218 -11.03 -16.48 5.30
C GLY A 218 -11.41 -15.19 6.01
N PHE A 219 -12.34 -15.26 6.95
CA PHE A 219 -12.85 -14.11 7.68
C PHE A 219 -12.81 -14.38 9.18
N TRP A 220 -12.08 -13.54 9.88
CA TRP A 220 -11.92 -13.62 11.32
C TRP A 220 -12.53 -12.36 11.95
N VAL A 221 -13.60 -12.53 12.70
CA VAL A 221 -14.33 -11.42 13.31
C VAL A 221 -14.60 -11.72 14.78
N LEU A 222 -14.79 -10.70 15.60
CA LEU A 222 -15.19 -10.92 16.98
C LEU A 222 -16.49 -11.75 17.03
N ASP A 223 -16.55 -12.68 17.96
CA ASP A 223 -17.57 -13.74 17.96
C ASP A 223 -19.03 -13.22 17.94
N TYR A 224 -19.25 -12.05 18.56
CA TYR A 224 -20.58 -11.41 18.56
C TYR A 224 -20.94 -10.72 17.24
N ASP A 225 -19.97 -10.47 16.35
CA ASP A 225 -20.20 -9.84 15.03
C ASP A 225 -20.35 -10.86 13.89
N LEU A 226 -20.22 -12.15 14.16
CA LEU A 226 -20.17 -13.22 13.16
C LEU A 226 -21.31 -13.17 12.13
N GLN A 227 -22.57 -12.98 12.59
CA GLN A 227 -23.72 -12.96 11.69
C GLN A 227 -23.77 -11.70 10.83
N LYS A 228 -23.35 -10.57 11.38
CA LYS A 228 -23.26 -9.29 10.69
C LYS A 228 -22.18 -9.37 9.60
N ALA A 229 -21.01 -9.91 9.93
CA ALA A 229 -19.90 -10.11 9.01
C ALA A 229 -20.24 -11.03 7.84
N LYS A 230 -20.89 -12.17 8.10
CA LYS A 230 -21.33 -13.11 7.03
C LYS A 230 -22.23 -12.44 5.98
N LYS A 231 -23.08 -11.52 6.42
CA LYS A 231 -23.95 -10.76 5.50
C LYS A 231 -23.17 -9.68 4.76
N HIS A 232 -22.26 -9.02 5.45
CA HIS A 232 -21.55 -7.86 4.91
C HIS A 232 -20.45 -8.23 3.93
N PHE A 233 -19.63 -9.25 4.24
CA PHE A 233 -18.47 -9.63 3.42
C PHE A 233 -18.81 -10.39 2.13
N THR A 234 -20.06 -10.52 1.78
CA THR A 234 -20.47 -11.00 0.44
C THR A 234 -19.96 -10.10 -0.69
N VAL A 235 -19.59 -8.86 -0.39
CA VAL A 235 -19.00 -7.90 -1.33
C VAL A 235 -17.60 -8.31 -1.81
N VAL A 236 -16.88 -9.16 -1.06
CA VAL A 236 -15.52 -9.57 -1.38
C VAL A 236 -15.40 -10.24 -2.76
N ASP A 237 -16.33 -11.09 -3.14
CA ASP A 237 -16.28 -11.75 -4.45
C ASP A 237 -16.42 -10.76 -5.61
N SER A 238 -17.27 -9.75 -5.46
CA SER A 238 -17.42 -8.70 -6.47
C SER A 238 -16.19 -7.81 -6.52
N MET A 239 -15.59 -7.49 -5.37
CA MET A 239 -14.34 -6.73 -5.31
C MET A 239 -13.19 -7.50 -6.00
N LEU A 240 -12.96 -8.76 -5.64
CA LEU A 240 -11.94 -9.61 -6.27
C LEU A 240 -12.17 -9.75 -7.78
N SER A 241 -13.41 -9.97 -8.23
CA SER A 241 -13.74 -10.06 -9.66
C SER A 241 -13.41 -8.77 -10.42
N CYS A 242 -13.71 -7.61 -9.84
CA CYS A 242 -13.37 -6.31 -10.43
C CYS A 242 -11.85 -6.13 -10.52
N PHE A 243 -11.14 -6.41 -9.45
CA PHE A 243 -9.69 -6.20 -9.40
C PHE A 243 -8.93 -7.20 -10.25
N GLU A 244 -9.34 -8.46 -10.29
CA GLU A 244 -8.77 -9.42 -11.25
C GLU A 244 -9.02 -9.01 -12.71
N TYR A 245 -10.15 -8.38 -13.02
CA TYR A 245 -10.40 -7.85 -14.36
C TYR A 245 -9.43 -6.72 -14.71
N TRP A 246 -9.23 -5.76 -13.80
CA TRP A 246 -8.42 -4.57 -14.06
C TRP A 246 -6.91 -4.79 -13.87
N PHE A 247 -6.51 -5.54 -12.83
CA PHE A 247 -5.11 -5.65 -12.38
C PHE A 247 -4.48 -7.01 -12.69
N GLY A 248 -5.27 -8.02 -12.98
CA GLY A 248 -4.82 -9.41 -13.14
C GLY A 248 -5.12 -10.25 -11.91
N PRO A 249 -4.74 -11.54 -11.95
CA PRO A 249 -5.08 -12.48 -10.87
C PRO A 249 -4.61 -11.95 -9.51
N TYR A 250 -5.37 -12.29 -8.45
CA TYR A 250 -4.94 -12.02 -7.07
C TYR A 250 -3.50 -12.51 -6.86
N PRO A 251 -2.59 -11.69 -6.28
CA PRO A 251 -1.17 -12.01 -6.28
C PRO A 251 -0.76 -13.19 -5.38
N PHE A 252 -1.51 -13.45 -4.29
CA PHE A 252 -1.11 -14.33 -3.19
C PHE A 252 -2.05 -15.53 -3.02
N TYR A 253 -2.34 -16.25 -4.13
CA TYR A 253 -3.23 -17.43 -4.10
C TYR A 253 -2.76 -18.51 -3.13
N GLU A 254 -1.46 -18.70 -3.01
CA GLU A 254 -0.83 -19.68 -2.12
C GLU A 254 -1.10 -19.33 -0.65
N ASP A 255 -1.06 -18.05 -0.31
CA ASP A 255 -1.23 -17.54 1.06
C ASP A 255 -2.71 -17.30 1.42
N GLY A 256 -3.57 -17.16 0.40
CA GLY A 256 -5.00 -16.92 0.56
C GLY A 256 -5.35 -15.48 0.90
N TYR A 257 -6.62 -15.16 0.80
CA TYR A 257 -7.18 -13.85 1.14
C TYR A 257 -7.80 -13.90 2.55
N LYS A 258 -7.54 -12.91 3.40
CA LYS A 258 -8.18 -12.78 4.71
C LYS A 258 -8.59 -11.35 5.02
N LEU A 259 -9.78 -11.21 5.63
CA LEU A 259 -10.15 -10.03 6.41
C LEU A 259 -10.17 -10.39 7.90
N VAL A 260 -9.52 -9.57 8.71
CA VAL A 260 -9.46 -9.73 10.17
C VAL A 260 -10.00 -8.48 10.84
N GLN A 261 -11.05 -8.63 11.64
CA GLN A 261 -11.59 -7.48 12.39
C GLN A 261 -10.51 -6.95 13.35
N ALA A 262 -10.20 -5.65 13.24
CA ALA A 262 -9.11 -4.99 13.94
C ALA A 262 -9.62 -3.87 14.88
N PRO A 263 -8.88 -3.48 15.93
CA PRO A 263 -9.23 -2.38 16.82
C PRO A 263 -8.93 -0.98 16.24
N TYR A 264 -8.82 -0.86 14.92
CA TYR A 264 -8.62 0.36 14.16
C TYR A 264 -9.25 0.21 12.77
N LEU A 265 -9.32 1.29 12.00
CA LEU A 265 -10.21 1.41 10.84
C LEU A 265 -9.90 0.42 9.73
N GLY A 266 -8.67 0.37 9.26
CA GLY A 266 -8.18 -0.52 8.18
C GLY A 266 -6.66 -0.46 8.08
N MET A 267 -6.08 -1.44 7.39
CA MET A 267 -4.68 -1.53 7.01
C MET A 267 -4.46 -2.72 6.07
N GLU A 268 -3.58 -2.58 5.12
CA GLU A 268 -3.40 -3.47 3.97
C GLU A 268 -2.56 -4.73 4.24
N HIS A 269 -2.34 -5.13 5.47
CA HIS A 269 -1.44 -6.24 5.80
C HIS A 269 -1.62 -7.46 4.88
N GLN A 270 -0.60 -7.79 4.10
CA GLN A 270 -0.62 -8.83 3.06
C GLN A 270 -1.28 -10.12 3.53
N SER A 271 -2.30 -10.58 2.80
CA SER A 271 -3.08 -11.80 3.11
C SER A 271 -3.64 -11.86 4.55
N ASN A 272 -3.80 -10.71 5.22
CA ASN A 272 -4.22 -10.58 6.62
C ASN A 272 -4.82 -9.19 6.91
N ILE A 273 -5.60 -8.66 5.95
CA ILE A 273 -6.11 -7.29 5.87
C ILE A 273 -6.89 -6.92 7.14
N ALA A 274 -6.54 -5.80 7.75
CA ALA A 274 -7.25 -5.24 8.90
C ALA A 274 -8.60 -4.65 8.49
N TYR A 275 -9.65 -4.95 9.25
CA TYR A 275 -11.00 -4.45 9.01
C TYR A 275 -11.62 -3.88 10.28
N GLY A 276 -11.87 -2.59 10.34
CA GLY A 276 -12.53 -1.92 11.47
C GLY A 276 -13.65 -0.96 11.07
N ASN A 277 -14.20 -1.10 9.85
CA ASN A 277 -15.27 -0.24 9.31
C ASN A 277 -16.66 -0.46 9.94
N HIS A 278 -16.74 -1.18 11.04
CA HIS A 278 -17.99 -1.47 11.78
C HIS A 278 -19.12 -2.07 10.92
N PHE A 279 -18.76 -2.68 9.79
CA PHE A 279 -19.67 -3.23 8.77
C PHE A 279 -20.61 -2.15 8.19
N ARG A 280 -20.05 -0.96 7.91
CA ARG A 280 -20.74 0.17 7.29
C ARG A 280 -20.34 0.31 5.83
N GLN A 281 -21.20 0.95 5.04
CA GLN A 281 -20.85 1.42 3.71
C GLN A 281 -20.08 2.75 3.82
N GLY A 282 -19.23 3.05 2.81
CA GLY A 282 -18.37 4.22 2.83
C GLY A 282 -17.23 4.10 3.83
N TYR A 283 -16.55 5.20 4.07
CA TYR A 283 -15.47 5.36 5.03
C TYR A 283 -16.06 5.63 6.41
N ASP A 284 -16.26 4.57 7.20
CA ASP A 284 -17.01 4.58 8.48
C ASP A 284 -18.36 5.31 8.39
N GLY A 285 -19.08 5.10 7.30
CA GLY A 285 -20.38 5.73 7.04
C GLY A 285 -20.31 7.08 6.32
N ILE A 286 -19.13 7.55 5.93
CA ILE A 286 -18.91 8.83 5.25
C ILE A 286 -18.64 8.60 3.76
N ASP A 287 -19.20 9.45 2.89
CA ASP A 287 -18.85 9.52 1.48
C ASP A 287 -17.72 10.52 1.25
N LEU A 288 -16.51 10.02 1.04
CA LEU A 288 -15.32 10.84 0.77
C LEU A 288 -15.44 11.65 -0.52
N SER A 289 -16.21 11.18 -1.51
CA SER A 289 -16.43 11.91 -2.76
C SER A 289 -17.51 13.01 -2.64
N GLY A 290 -18.45 12.86 -1.73
CA GLY A 290 -19.63 13.74 -1.61
C GLY A 290 -20.65 13.58 -2.73
N THR A 291 -20.52 12.56 -3.58
CA THR A 291 -21.41 12.32 -4.73
C THR A 291 -22.53 11.31 -4.44
N GLY A 292 -22.48 10.66 -3.30
CA GLY A 292 -23.35 9.55 -2.90
C GLY A 292 -22.86 8.18 -3.37
N TRP A 293 -21.89 8.09 -4.28
CA TRP A 293 -21.36 6.82 -4.79
C TRP A 293 -20.52 6.09 -3.75
N GLY A 294 -19.74 6.80 -2.93
CA GLY A 294 -18.94 6.20 -1.87
C GLY A 294 -19.76 5.47 -0.81
N LEU A 295 -21.05 5.76 -0.65
CA LEU A 295 -21.95 5.05 0.27
C LEU A 295 -22.60 3.79 -0.35
N LYS A 296 -22.21 3.37 -1.54
CA LYS A 296 -22.74 2.17 -2.21
C LYS A 296 -21.91 0.92 -1.95
N TRP A 297 -20.75 1.05 -1.35
CA TRP A 297 -19.79 -0.02 -1.10
C TRP A 297 -19.00 0.24 0.19
N ASP A 298 -18.38 -0.80 0.74
CA ASP A 298 -17.54 -0.71 1.94
C ASP A 298 -16.13 -0.26 1.54
N PHE A 299 -15.73 0.92 2.03
CA PHE A 299 -14.44 1.53 1.70
C PHE A 299 -13.27 0.63 2.11
N MET A 300 -13.26 0.11 3.36
CA MET A 300 -12.15 -0.69 3.85
C MET A 300 -12.00 -2.01 3.09
N VAL A 301 -13.09 -2.65 2.68
CA VAL A 301 -12.99 -3.85 1.86
C VAL A 301 -12.39 -3.54 0.50
N VAL A 302 -12.79 -2.45 -0.15
CA VAL A 302 -12.33 -2.11 -1.50
C VAL A 302 -10.91 -1.54 -1.47
N HIS A 303 -10.64 -0.55 -0.63
CA HIS A 303 -9.35 0.13 -0.53
C HIS A 303 -8.26 -0.83 -0.04
N GLU A 304 -8.38 -1.37 1.15
CA GLU A 304 -7.35 -2.23 1.75
C GLU A 304 -7.06 -3.49 0.91
N SER A 305 -8.06 -4.02 0.20
CA SER A 305 -7.83 -5.14 -0.71
C SER A 305 -7.16 -4.72 -2.02
N GLY A 306 -7.27 -3.46 -2.43
CA GLY A 306 -6.55 -2.91 -3.59
C GLY A 306 -5.04 -2.94 -3.40
N HIS A 307 -4.59 -2.75 -2.18
CA HIS A 307 -3.19 -2.83 -1.80
C HIS A 307 -2.55 -4.20 -2.02
N GLU A 308 -3.33 -5.28 -2.07
CA GLU A 308 -2.76 -6.59 -2.43
C GLU A 308 -2.07 -6.56 -3.81
N TRP A 309 -2.53 -5.69 -4.75
CA TRP A 309 -1.89 -5.48 -6.05
C TRP A 309 -0.88 -4.32 -6.05
N PHE A 310 -1.16 -3.22 -5.30
CA PHE A 310 -0.30 -2.03 -5.23
C PHE A 310 -0.03 -1.69 -3.76
N GLY A 311 1.16 -2.04 -3.29
CA GLY A 311 1.58 -2.05 -1.88
C GLY A 311 2.25 -3.37 -1.56
N ASN A 312 1.51 -4.49 -1.68
CA ASN A 312 2.00 -5.82 -1.31
C ASN A 312 2.67 -6.56 -2.49
N ASN A 313 2.03 -6.57 -3.68
CA ASN A 313 2.62 -7.21 -4.87
C ASN A 313 3.68 -6.32 -5.55
N ILE A 314 3.39 -5.01 -5.63
CA ILE A 314 4.29 -3.99 -6.15
C ILE A 314 4.56 -3.02 -5.00
N THR A 315 5.71 -3.14 -4.37
CA THR A 315 6.09 -2.36 -3.20
C THR A 315 7.08 -1.26 -3.55
N CYS A 316 6.95 -0.06 -3.01
CA CYS A 316 7.95 0.99 -3.19
C CYS A 316 9.23 0.68 -2.40
N LYS A 317 10.39 1.01 -2.98
CA LYS A 317 11.70 0.85 -2.30
C LYS A 317 11.97 1.90 -1.25
N ASP A 318 11.32 3.03 -1.37
CA ASP A 318 11.52 4.21 -0.55
C ASP A 318 10.14 4.80 -0.26
N ILE A 319 9.90 5.22 0.97
CA ILE A 319 8.63 5.78 1.41
C ILE A 319 8.22 7.02 0.59
N ALA A 320 9.18 7.74 0.02
CA ALA A 320 8.91 8.87 -0.88
C ALA A 320 8.13 8.45 -2.15
N ASP A 321 8.15 7.16 -2.51
CA ASP A 321 7.41 6.58 -3.64
C ASP A 321 6.09 5.89 -3.22
N GLU A 322 5.60 6.12 -2.00
CA GLU A 322 4.36 5.52 -1.42
C GLU A 322 3.11 5.83 -2.26
N TRP A 323 3.14 6.90 -3.06
CA TRP A 323 2.09 7.16 -4.04
C TRP A 323 1.80 5.95 -4.97
N ILE A 324 2.77 5.04 -5.16
CA ILE A 324 2.57 3.80 -5.93
C ILE A 324 1.56 2.91 -5.21
N HIS A 325 1.59 2.85 -3.88
CA HIS A 325 0.62 2.14 -3.07
C HIS A 325 -0.72 2.89 -3.09
N GLU A 326 -0.71 4.13 -2.65
CA GLU A 326 -1.92 4.87 -2.33
C GLU A 326 -2.67 5.41 -3.56
N SER A 327 -1.95 5.94 -4.56
CA SER A 327 -2.64 6.50 -5.74
C SER A 327 -3.33 5.43 -6.58
N PHE A 328 -2.68 4.27 -6.80
CA PHE A 328 -3.30 3.18 -7.56
C PHE A 328 -4.43 2.51 -6.78
N THR A 329 -4.27 2.36 -5.48
CA THR A 329 -5.31 1.80 -4.60
C THR A 329 -6.51 2.74 -4.50
N SER A 330 -6.33 4.03 -4.29
CA SER A 330 -7.42 5.02 -4.36
C SER A 330 -8.08 5.06 -5.74
N TYR A 331 -7.32 4.80 -6.81
CA TYR A 331 -7.91 4.70 -8.14
C TYR A 331 -8.69 3.38 -8.34
N SER A 332 -8.37 2.33 -7.59
CA SER A 332 -9.14 1.08 -7.58
C SER A 332 -10.59 1.29 -7.15
N GLU A 333 -10.84 2.24 -6.24
CA GLU A 333 -12.18 2.66 -5.79
C GLU A 333 -13.00 3.22 -6.97
N THR A 334 -12.35 4.06 -7.80
CA THR A 334 -12.93 4.59 -9.05
C THR A 334 -13.27 3.49 -10.04
N LEU A 335 -12.37 2.51 -10.19
CA LEU A 335 -12.58 1.36 -11.08
C LEU A 335 -13.69 0.46 -10.57
N TYR A 336 -13.74 0.19 -9.26
CA TYR A 336 -14.81 -0.57 -8.62
C TYR A 336 -16.17 0.12 -8.81
N THR A 337 -16.25 1.41 -8.51
CA THR A 337 -17.47 2.22 -8.69
C THR A 337 -17.92 2.20 -10.14
N GLY A 338 -16.99 2.40 -11.09
CA GLY A 338 -17.28 2.37 -12.52
C GLY A 338 -17.73 1.01 -13.03
N ASN A 339 -17.19 -0.08 -12.47
CA ASN A 339 -17.54 -1.43 -12.87
C ASN A 339 -18.98 -1.82 -12.50
N TYR A 340 -19.44 -1.43 -11.33
CA TYR A 340 -20.74 -1.84 -10.79
C TYR A 340 -21.85 -0.81 -10.96
N PHE A 341 -21.52 0.46 -11.10
CA PHE A 341 -22.52 1.56 -11.19
C PHE A 341 -22.41 2.36 -12.49
N GLY A 342 -21.51 1.95 -13.41
CA GLY A 342 -21.29 2.59 -14.71
C GLY A 342 -20.16 3.60 -14.70
N ARG A 343 -19.52 3.79 -15.87
CA ARG A 343 -18.35 4.66 -16.07
C ARG A 343 -18.54 6.04 -15.45
N SER A 344 -19.69 6.69 -15.71
CA SER A 344 -19.97 8.02 -15.19
C SER A 344 -20.03 8.10 -13.66
N ALA A 345 -20.42 7.01 -12.98
CA ALA A 345 -20.40 6.94 -11.53
C ALA A 345 -18.96 6.90 -10.99
N GLY A 346 -18.09 6.11 -11.63
CA GLY A 346 -16.66 6.09 -11.29
C GLY A 346 -15.99 7.44 -11.54
N ASP A 347 -16.24 8.03 -12.71
CA ASP A 347 -15.70 9.36 -13.03
C ASP A 347 -16.17 10.42 -12.01
N ALA A 348 -17.45 10.41 -11.64
CA ALA A 348 -18.00 11.33 -10.64
C ALA A 348 -17.38 11.11 -9.25
N TYR A 349 -17.16 9.85 -8.85
CA TYR A 349 -16.50 9.52 -7.58
C TYR A 349 -15.08 10.10 -7.54
N CYS A 350 -14.25 9.84 -8.55
CA CYS A 350 -12.88 10.34 -8.64
C CYS A 350 -12.84 11.88 -8.62
N ILE A 351 -13.69 12.54 -9.42
CA ILE A 351 -13.79 14.01 -9.46
C ILE A 351 -14.24 14.56 -8.11
N GLY A 352 -15.20 13.89 -7.45
CA GLY A 352 -15.70 14.31 -6.14
C GLY A 352 -14.65 14.27 -5.06
N CYS A 353 -13.71 13.33 -5.13
CA CYS A 353 -12.59 13.21 -4.17
C CYS A 353 -11.58 14.37 -4.28
N ARG A 354 -11.58 15.18 -5.35
CA ARG A 354 -10.70 16.36 -5.49
C ARG A 354 -10.83 17.37 -4.36
N LYS A 355 -11.98 17.43 -3.71
CA LYS A 355 -12.19 18.32 -2.55
C LYS A 355 -11.28 18.05 -1.37
N ASN A 356 -10.67 16.85 -1.34
CA ASN A 356 -9.76 16.41 -0.28
C ASN A 356 -8.28 16.68 -0.64
N ILE A 357 -8.00 17.18 -1.84
CA ILE A 357 -6.63 17.53 -2.29
C ILE A 357 -6.22 18.84 -1.62
N GLU A 358 -5.05 18.85 -0.98
CA GLU A 358 -4.54 20.01 -0.25
C GLU A 358 -3.53 20.83 -1.06
N ASN A 359 -2.72 20.22 -1.89
CA ASN A 359 -1.62 20.84 -2.66
C ASN A 359 -0.68 21.72 -1.80
N LYS A 360 -0.41 21.28 -0.56
CA LYS A 360 0.51 21.98 0.34
C LYS A 360 1.96 21.63 0.05
N ASN A 361 2.22 20.34 -0.12
CA ASN A 361 3.53 19.77 -0.41
C ASN A 361 3.50 18.94 -1.70
N PRO A 362 4.63 18.73 -2.38
CA PRO A 362 4.73 17.71 -3.41
C PRO A 362 4.41 16.32 -2.82
N ILE A 363 3.84 15.43 -3.63
CA ILE A 363 3.62 14.03 -3.20
C ILE A 363 4.96 13.33 -2.98
N ILE A 364 5.93 13.52 -3.87
CA ILE A 364 7.29 13.01 -3.69
C ILE A 364 8.14 14.10 -3.07
N GLU A 365 8.55 13.91 -1.82
CA GLU A 365 9.39 14.85 -1.08
C GLU A 365 10.87 14.41 -1.08
N TYR A 366 11.34 13.72 -0.05
CA TYR A 366 12.75 13.41 0.16
C TYR A 366 13.01 11.91 0.15
N TYR A 367 13.89 11.44 -0.70
CA TYR A 367 14.37 10.06 -0.71
C TYR A 367 15.41 9.78 0.37
N GLY A 368 15.45 8.55 0.84
CA GLY A 368 16.47 8.05 1.76
C GLY A 368 16.28 8.49 3.21
N VAL A 369 15.11 8.98 3.55
CA VAL A 369 14.71 9.33 4.91
C VAL A 369 13.45 8.53 5.28
N ASN A 370 13.28 8.22 6.57
CA ASN A 370 12.05 7.60 7.06
C ASN A 370 11.06 8.72 7.44
N HIS A 371 10.41 9.28 6.43
CA HIS A 371 9.44 10.37 6.55
C HIS A 371 8.30 10.10 5.59
N GLU A 372 7.13 9.82 6.13
CA GLU A 372 5.91 9.71 5.33
C GLU A 372 5.52 11.07 4.75
N PRO A 373 5.02 11.13 3.51
CA PRO A 373 4.47 12.35 2.95
C PRO A 373 3.37 12.94 3.85
N GLU A 374 3.37 14.26 4.02
CA GLU A 374 2.35 14.92 4.83
C GLU A 374 1.06 15.13 4.03
N GLY A 375 -0.08 14.78 4.60
CA GLY A 375 -1.39 15.08 4.03
C GLY A 375 -2.07 13.88 3.37
N THR A 376 -2.87 14.15 2.34
CA THR A 376 -3.71 13.14 1.65
C THR A 376 -3.57 13.20 0.14
N ASP A 377 -2.58 13.94 -0.36
CA ASP A 377 -2.41 14.19 -1.80
C ASP A 377 -1.96 12.96 -2.56
N GLU A 378 -1.22 12.06 -1.94
CA GLU A 378 -0.83 10.76 -2.50
C GLU A 378 -2.05 9.88 -2.82
N TYR A 379 -3.11 9.98 -2.01
CA TYR A 379 -4.41 9.33 -2.27
C TYR A 379 -5.17 10.03 -3.40
N TYR A 380 -5.60 11.27 -3.18
CA TYR A 380 -6.61 11.91 -4.01
C TYR A 380 -6.03 12.62 -5.23
N LYS A 381 -4.92 13.34 -5.08
CA LYS A 381 -4.22 13.98 -6.20
C LYS A 381 -3.58 12.94 -7.09
N GLY A 382 -2.96 11.91 -6.50
CA GLY A 382 -2.38 10.82 -7.23
C GLY A 382 -3.43 10.01 -8.01
N ALA A 383 -4.57 9.66 -7.42
CA ALA A 383 -5.67 9.00 -8.14
C ALA A 383 -6.22 9.86 -9.29
N ASN A 384 -6.33 11.18 -9.10
CA ASN A 384 -6.76 12.11 -10.14
C ASN A 384 -5.71 12.28 -11.26
N MET A 385 -4.42 12.15 -10.95
CA MET A 385 -3.35 12.06 -11.96
C MET A 385 -3.52 10.78 -12.80
N ILE A 386 -3.72 9.63 -12.19
CA ILE A 386 -3.95 8.35 -12.88
C ILE A 386 -5.22 8.44 -13.75
N HIS A 387 -6.28 9.05 -13.21
CA HIS A 387 -7.52 9.29 -13.97
C HIS A 387 -7.27 10.18 -15.20
N THR A 388 -6.50 11.24 -15.04
CA THR A 388 -6.09 12.14 -16.13
C THR A 388 -5.28 11.40 -17.20
N ILE A 389 -4.32 10.58 -16.80
CA ILE A 389 -3.54 9.71 -17.71
C ILE A 389 -4.47 8.77 -18.49
N ARG A 390 -5.47 8.16 -17.85
CA ARG A 390 -6.49 7.34 -18.53
C ARG A 390 -7.26 8.13 -19.59
N GLN A 391 -7.61 9.40 -19.32
CA GLN A 391 -8.29 10.23 -20.32
C GLN A 391 -7.38 10.55 -21.51
N VAL A 392 -6.09 10.84 -21.27
CA VAL A 392 -5.11 11.07 -22.35
C VAL A 392 -4.92 9.83 -23.22
N ILE A 393 -4.82 8.64 -22.61
CA ILE A 393 -4.74 7.36 -23.33
C ILE A 393 -6.01 7.14 -24.18
N HIS A 394 -7.16 7.56 -23.73
CA HIS A 394 -8.46 7.48 -24.40
C HIS A 394 -8.80 6.10 -24.99
N ASN A 395 -8.32 5.05 -24.32
CA ASN A 395 -8.52 3.65 -24.69
C ASN A 395 -8.49 2.78 -23.44
N ASP A 396 -9.66 2.33 -22.96
CA ASP A 396 -9.78 1.55 -21.72
C ASP A 396 -9.14 0.17 -21.82
N GLU A 397 -9.11 -0.45 -23.00
CA GLU A 397 -8.43 -1.74 -23.19
C GLU A 397 -6.90 -1.57 -23.06
N LEU A 398 -6.34 -0.49 -23.63
CA LEU A 398 -4.92 -0.17 -23.47
C LEU A 398 -4.62 0.18 -22.01
N PHE A 399 -5.46 0.98 -21.36
CA PHE A 399 -5.28 1.34 -19.96
C PHE A 399 -5.31 0.11 -19.05
N ARG A 400 -6.30 -0.79 -19.24
CA ARG A 400 -6.36 -2.07 -18.52
C ARG A 400 -5.13 -2.95 -18.77
N ARG A 401 -4.66 -3.00 -20.01
CA ARG A 401 -3.42 -3.74 -20.35
C ARG A 401 -2.21 -3.17 -19.63
N ILE A 402 -2.13 -1.84 -19.44
CA ILE A 402 -1.09 -1.19 -18.65
C ILE A 402 -1.17 -1.66 -17.19
N LEU A 403 -2.33 -1.57 -16.54
CA LEU A 403 -2.51 -1.96 -15.13
C LEU A 403 -2.20 -3.44 -14.89
N ARG A 404 -2.71 -4.32 -15.76
CA ARG A 404 -2.40 -5.76 -15.69
C ARG A 404 -0.92 -6.05 -15.92
N GLY A 405 -0.34 -5.31 -16.86
CA GLY A 405 1.06 -5.48 -17.21
C GLY A 405 2.01 -4.97 -16.12
N LEU A 406 1.66 -3.92 -15.37
CA LEU A 406 2.39 -3.51 -14.17
C LEU A 406 2.46 -4.67 -13.17
N ASN A 407 1.31 -5.25 -12.82
CA ASN A 407 1.23 -6.38 -11.87
C ASN A 407 1.90 -7.67 -12.37
N GLN A 408 2.01 -7.86 -13.67
CA GLN A 408 2.72 -9.00 -14.25
C GLN A 408 4.23 -8.76 -14.33
N ASN A 409 4.65 -7.55 -14.72
CA ASN A 409 6.07 -7.23 -14.95
C ASN A 409 6.83 -7.01 -13.63
N PHE A 410 6.15 -6.45 -12.63
CA PHE A 410 6.72 -6.21 -11.30
C PHE A 410 6.13 -7.14 -10.24
N TYR A 411 5.75 -8.35 -10.64
CA TYR A 411 5.14 -9.35 -9.76
C TYR A 411 6.10 -9.70 -8.61
N HIS A 412 5.64 -9.48 -7.36
CA HIS A 412 6.39 -9.64 -6.13
C HIS A 412 7.76 -8.92 -6.15
N GLN A 413 7.74 -7.65 -6.54
CA GLN A 413 8.96 -6.86 -6.64
C GLN A 413 8.85 -5.51 -5.95
N THR A 414 9.97 -5.08 -5.39
CA THR A 414 10.13 -3.70 -4.95
C THR A 414 10.56 -2.81 -6.12
N VAL A 415 9.95 -1.64 -6.27
CA VAL A 415 10.10 -0.73 -7.42
C VAL A 415 10.41 0.70 -6.99
N THR A 416 10.78 1.53 -7.95
CA THR A 416 10.86 2.99 -7.82
C THR A 416 9.80 3.67 -8.69
N ALA A 417 9.50 4.94 -8.41
CA ALA A 417 8.63 5.75 -9.28
C ALA A 417 9.08 5.71 -10.74
N THR A 418 10.39 5.72 -10.98
CA THR A 418 10.96 5.68 -12.33
C THR A 418 10.61 4.38 -13.07
N ASP A 419 10.61 3.24 -12.38
CA ASP A 419 10.25 1.94 -12.98
C ASP A 419 8.80 1.95 -13.47
N ILE A 420 7.88 2.43 -12.64
CA ILE A 420 6.45 2.55 -12.96
C ILE A 420 6.19 3.53 -14.10
N GLN A 421 6.78 4.73 -14.04
CA GLN A 421 6.63 5.77 -15.06
C GLN A 421 7.14 5.28 -16.42
N ASN A 422 8.34 4.70 -16.46
CA ASN A 422 8.94 4.16 -17.69
C ASN A 422 8.07 3.04 -18.30
N TYR A 423 7.49 2.18 -17.47
CA TYR A 423 6.60 1.12 -17.94
C TYR A 423 5.33 1.71 -18.60
N ILE A 424 4.68 2.68 -17.94
CA ILE A 424 3.48 3.35 -18.46
C ILE A 424 3.79 4.05 -19.79
N ASN A 425 4.88 4.82 -19.86
CA ASN A 425 5.33 5.49 -21.08
C ASN A 425 5.57 4.48 -22.23
N LYS A 426 6.29 3.40 -21.95
CA LYS A 426 6.61 2.35 -22.93
C LYS A 426 5.36 1.67 -23.50
N ILE A 427 4.41 1.30 -22.64
CA ILE A 427 3.24 0.53 -23.09
C ILE A 427 2.17 1.43 -23.72
N SER A 428 2.02 2.65 -23.24
CA SER A 428 1.09 3.63 -23.83
C SER A 428 1.60 4.21 -25.15
N GLY A 429 2.93 4.25 -25.36
CA GLY A 429 3.56 4.98 -26.47
C GLY A 429 3.50 6.50 -26.31
N ILE A 430 3.16 6.99 -25.14
CA ILE A 430 3.05 8.42 -24.80
C ILE A 430 4.06 8.73 -23.70
N ASP A 431 4.80 9.83 -23.84
CA ASP A 431 5.67 10.33 -22.78
C ASP A 431 4.85 11.12 -21.75
N PHE A 432 4.56 10.50 -20.62
CA PHE A 432 3.89 11.10 -19.46
C PHE A 432 4.87 11.73 -18.45
N THR A 433 6.17 11.75 -18.73
CA THR A 433 7.16 12.32 -17.80
C THR A 433 6.80 13.74 -17.35
N PRO A 434 6.37 14.68 -18.24
CA PRO A 434 5.94 16.00 -17.81
C PRO A 434 4.68 15.99 -16.90
N VAL A 435 3.79 15.02 -17.12
CA VAL A 435 2.57 14.86 -16.30
C VAL A 435 2.93 14.34 -14.91
N PHE A 436 3.78 13.31 -14.82
CA PHE A 436 4.28 12.80 -13.54
C PHE A 436 5.05 13.88 -12.75
N ASN A 437 5.94 14.63 -13.41
CA ASN A 437 6.67 15.71 -12.75
C ASN A 437 5.72 16.78 -12.19
N GLN A 438 4.70 17.17 -12.96
CA GLN A 438 3.73 18.16 -12.54
C GLN A 438 2.92 17.72 -11.32
N TYR A 439 2.37 16.52 -11.31
CA TYR A 439 1.45 16.10 -10.25
C TYR A 439 2.16 15.50 -9.04
N LEU A 440 3.32 14.87 -9.22
CA LEU A 440 4.04 14.22 -8.12
C LEU A 440 5.06 15.15 -7.44
N ARG A 441 5.66 16.09 -8.18
CA ARG A 441 6.81 16.91 -7.69
C ARG A 441 6.50 18.39 -7.57
N ASP A 442 5.27 18.80 -7.87
CA ASP A 442 4.85 20.20 -7.79
C ASP A 442 3.46 20.29 -7.12
N THR A 443 3.19 21.42 -6.49
CA THR A 443 1.90 21.74 -5.87
C THR A 443 0.97 22.52 -6.79
N LEU A 444 1.48 23.02 -7.93
CA LEU A 444 0.72 23.82 -8.87
C LEU A 444 -0.27 22.96 -9.66
N ILE A 445 -1.48 23.48 -9.88
CA ILE A 445 -2.47 22.89 -10.76
C ILE A 445 -2.38 23.58 -12.13
N PRO A 446 -2.18 22.81 -13.23
CA PRO A 446 -2.11 23.40 -14.57
C PRO A 446 -3.38 24.14 -14.95
N VAL A 447 -3.22 25.33 -15.52
CA VAL A 447 -4.33 26.19 -15.99
C VAL A 447 -4.29 26.27 -17.51
N LEU A 448 -5.36 25.84 -18.17
CA LEU A 448 -5.54 26.10 -19.60
C LEU A 448 -5.95 27.56 -19.78
N GLU A 449 -5.01 28.43 -20.09
CA GLU A 449 -5.31 29.80 -20.51
C GLU A 449 -5.73 29.81 -22.00
N TYR A 450 -6.84 30.48 -22.30
CA TYR A 450 -7.29 30.61 -23.67
C TYR A 450 -7.93 31.99 -23.94
N LYS A 451 -7.94 32.38 -25.21
CA LYS A 451 -8.64 33.56 -25.71
C LYS A 451 -9.11 33.33 -27.14
N PHE A 452 -10.19 34.02 -27.51
CA PHE A 452 -10.69 34.00 -28.86
C PHE A 452 -10.30 35.30 -29.58
N GLU A 453 -9.64 35.16 -30.73
CA GLU A 453 -9.28 36.24 -31.61
C GLU A 453 -9.78 35.93 -33.03
N ASP A 454 -10.69 36.75 -33.57
CA ASP A 454 -11.33 36.54 -34.88
C ASP A 454 -11.91 35.12 -35.01
N LYS A 455 -11.39 34.34 -35.96
CA LYS A 455 -11.76 32.94 -36.20
C LYS A 455 -10.87 31.92 -35.53
N ASN A 456 -10.10 32.34 -34.51
CA ASN A 456 -9.12 31.48 -33.88
C ASN A 456 -9.35 31.38 -32.37
N VAL A 457 -8.97 30.24 -31.79
CA VAL A 457 -8.68 30.09 -30.38
C VAL A 457 -7.16 30.07 -30.20
N LEU A 458 -6.67 30.90 -29.28
CA LEU A 458 -5.29 30.84 -28.79
C LEU A 458 -5.35 30.19 -27.43
N TYR A 459 -4.42 29.30 -27.15
CA TYR A 459 -4.38 28.56 -25.90
C TYR A 459 -2.96 28.18 -25.49
N ARG A 460 -2.73 28.03 -24.20
CA ARG A 460 -1.46 27.53 -23.61
C ARG A 460 -1.70 26.93 -22.23
N TRP A 461 -0.72 26.18 -21.75
CA TRP A 461 -0.62 25.87 -20.34
C TRP A 461 0.04 27.02 -19.57
N ALA A 462 -0.50 27.32 -18.39
CA ALA A 462 0.04 28.24 -17.40
C ALA A 462 -0.01 27.58 -16.02
N ASN A 463 0.62 28.18 -15.03
CA ASN A 463 0.68 27.66 -13.66
C ASN A 463 1.13 26.19 -13.61
N CYS A 464 2.20 25.86 -14.33
CA CYS A 464 2.72 24.51 -14.46
C CYS A 464 4.23 24.49 -14.70
N HIS A 465 4.82 23.32 -14.61
CA HIS A 465 6.22 23.10 -14.97
C HIS A 465 6.49 23.52 -16.44
N PRO A 466 7.66 24.10 -16.75
CA PRO A 466 7.99 24.61 -18.09
C PRO A 466 7.81 23.60 -19.23
N ASP A 467 8.08 22.32 -18.95
CA ASP A 467 7.99 21.24 -19.94
C ASP A 467 6.58 20.61 -20.04
N PHE A 468 5.60 21.14 -19.31
CA PHE A 468 4.26 20.57 -19.29
C PHE A 468 3.57 20.73 -20.64
N ASN A 469 3.15 19.61 -21.25
CA ASN A 469 2.66 19.54 -22.63
C ASN A 469 1.46 18.60 -22.80
N MET A 470 0.77 18.28 -21.70
CA MET A 470 -0.34 17.32 -21.69
C MET A 470 -1.42 17.70 -22.71
N PRO A 471 -1.82 16.80 -23.63
CA PRO A 471 -2.98 17.02 -24.47
C PRO A 471 -4.26 17.01 -23.64
N ILE A 472 -5.24 17.81 -24.04
CA ILE A 472 -6.50 17.96 -23.32
C ILE A 472 -7.70 17.92 -24.26
N ARG A 473 -8.77 17.28 -23.81
CA ARG A 473 -10.06 17.25 -24.49
C ARG A 473 -10.91 18.43 -24.05
N VAL A 474 -11.45 19.14 -25.02
CA VAL A 474 -12.30 20.32 -24.80
C VAL A 474 -13.52 20.27 -25.70
N ASP A 475 -14.58 21.00 -25.33
CA ASP A 475 -15.72 21.32 -26.19
C ASP A 475 -15.61 22.78 -26.65
N ILE A 476 -15.49 22.97 -27.95
CA ILE A 476 -15.60 24.28 -28.62
C ILE A 476 -16.49 24.05 -29.84
N ASN A 477 -17.83 24.17 -29.68
CA ASN A 477 -18.79 23.80 -30.70
C ASN A 477 -18.62 22.36 -31.22
N GLY A 478 -18.35 21.43 -30.31
CA GLY A 478 -18.04 20.03 -30.53
C GLY A 478 -16.73 19.63 -29.92
N GLU A 479 -16.66 18.36 -29.52
CA GLU A 479 -15.50 17.76 -28.86
C GLU A 479 -14.26 17.78 -29.77
N ARG A 480 -13.12 18.16 -29.20
CA ARG A 480 -11.81 18.13 -29.86
C ARG A 480 -10.66 18.01 -28.88
N TRP A 481 -9.50 17.60 -29.39
CA TRP A 481 -8.25 17.57 -28.67
C TRP A 481 -7.42 18.81 -28.96
N LEU A 482 -6.97 19.51 -27.91
CA LEU A 482 -5.93 20.51 -27.98
C LEU A 482 -4.59 19.89 -27.53
N LYS A 483 -3.48 20.41 -28.05
CA LYS A 483 -2.12 20.05 -27.67
C LYS A 483 -1.36 21.27 -27.18
N PRO A 484 -1.74 21.83 -26.02
CA PRO A 484 -1.11 23.01 -25.47
C PRO A 484 0.32 22.71 -25.00
N THR A 485 1.14 23.75 -24.97
CA THR A 485 2.42 23.84 -24.29
C THR A 485 2.41 25.12 -23.47
N THR A 486 3.48 25.46 -22.79
CA THR A 486 3.60 26.75 -22.09
C THR A 486 3.67 27.95 -23.03
N GLU A 487 3.94 27.73 -24.31
CA GLU A 487 3.90 28.74 -25.36
C GLU A 487 2.51 28.83 -26.00
N TRP A 488 2.11 30.05 -26.43
CA TRP A 488 0.83 30.27 -27.12
C TRP A 488 0.75 29.48 -28.42
N LYS A 489 -0.29 28.64 -28.54
CA LYS A 489 -0.69 27.99 -29.79
C LYS A 489 -1.96 28.58 -30.32
N LYS A 490 -2.12 28.52 -31.64
CA LYS A 490 -3.27 29.09 -32.38
C LYS A 490 -3.91 28.02 -33.22
N GLU A 491 -5.22 27.88 -33.09
CA GLU A 491 -6.03 26.96 -33.90
C GLU A 491 -7.22 27.70 -34.52
N ARG A 492 -7.48 27.44 -35.79
CA ARG A 492 -8.60 28.05 -36.53
C ARG A 492 -9.89 27.30 -36.26
N LEU A 493 -10.94 28.03 -35.90
CA LEU A 493 -12.28 27.48 -35.69
C LEU A 493 -13.10 27.51 -36.99
N GLN A 494 -13.78 26.40 -37.28
CA GLN A 494 -14.61 26.31 -38.50
C GLN A 494 -15.92 27.10 -38.39
N ASN A 495 -16.49 27.17 -37.17
CA ASN A 495 -17.76 27.89 -36.91
C ASN A 495 -17.55 29.01 -35.89
N GLN A 496 -18.25 30.16 -36.10
CA GLN A 496 -18.16 31.33 -35.21
C GLN A 496 -19.25 31.38 -34.13
N ALA A 497 -20.16 30.43 -34.09
CA ALA A 497 -21.24 30.39 -33.11
C ALA A 497 -20.72 29.92 -31.75
N GLY A 498 -20.82 30.75 -30.73
CA GLY A 498 -20.53 30.43 -29.36
C GLY A 498 -19.01 30.39 -29.03
N ARG A 499 -18.46 31.48 -28.49
CA ARG A 499 -17.05 31.55 -28.04
C ARG A 499 -16.91 31.04 -26.62
N ILE A 500 -17.28 29.78 -26.40
CA ILE A 500 -17.15 29.10 -25.11
C ILE A 500 -16.23 27.89 -25.32
N LEU A 501 -15.21 27.78 -24.50
CA LEU A 501 -14.39 26.58 -24.36
C LEU A 501 -14.66 25.95 -22.99
N LEU A 502 -15.07 24.72 -23.00
CA LEU A 502 -15.24 23.92 -21.79
C LEU A 502 -14.23 22.76 -21.78
N ILE A 503 -13.45 22.64 -20.74
CA ILE A 503 -12.58 21.48 -20.55
C ILE A 503 -13.41 20.27 -20.13
N ASP A 504 -12.96 19.09 -20.53
CA ASP A 504 -13.50 17.85 -19.98
C ASP A 504 -13.14 17.75 -18.50
N LYS A 505 -14.15 17.65 -17.65
CA LYS A 505 -14.00 17.62 -16.19
C LYS A 505 -13.19 16.44 -15.66
N ASN A 506 -13.00 15.40 -16.47
CA ASN A 506 -12.18 14.24 -16.10
C ASN A 506 -10.68 14.57 -16.03
N PHE A 507 -10.22 15.65 -16.64
CA PHE A 507 -8.85 16.13 -16.46
C PHE A 507 -8.74 16.96 -15.18
N TYR A 508 -7.69 16.69 -14.39
CA TYR A 508 -7.40 17.46 -13.17
C TYR A 508 -6.61 18.72 -13.50
N VAL A 509 -7.28 19.70 -14.04
CA VAL A 509 -6.74 21.00 -14.45
C VAL A 509 -7.78 22.10 -14.25
N GLU A 510 -7.34 23.34 -14.30
CA GLU A 510 -8.20 24.53 -14.32
C GLU A 510 -8.25 25.18 -15.71
N GLN A 511 -9.18 26.12 -15.91
CA GLN A 511 -9.25 26.92 -17.13
C GLN A 511 -9.41 28.40 -16.83
N LYS A 512 -8.84 29.25 -17.70
CA LYS A 512 -8.94 30.69 -17.59
C LYS A 512 -9.17 31.34 -18.97
N ASN A 513 -10.31 32.00 -19.12
CA ASN A 513 -10.61 32.77 -20.34
C ASN A 513 -9.99 34.16 -20.23
N LEU A 514 -9.07 34.47 -21.14
CA LEU A 514 -8.41 35.79 -21.27
C LEU A 514 -8.97 36.63 -22.42
N SER A 515 -10.09 36.21 -23.03
CA SER A 515 -10.77 37.06 -24.03
C SER A 515 -11.19 38.37 -23.36
N ALA A 516 -10.99 39.49 -24.04
CA ALA A 516 -11.51 40.77 -23.57
C ALA A 516 -13.01 40.63 -23.30
N GLN A 517 -13.46 41.01 -22.11
CA GLN A 517 -14.90 41.18 -21.89
C GLN A 517 -15.36 42.31 -22.79
N PRO A 518 -16.52 42.17 -23.48
CA PRO A 518 -17.04 43.19 -24.36
C PRO A 518 -17.37 44.49 -23.64
#